data_00389a36095108be5b40c648074cff64
#
_entry.id   00389a36095108be5b40c648074cff64
#
_cell.length_a   1.000
_cell.length_b   1.000
_cell.length_c   1.000
_cell.angle_alpha   90.00
_cell.angle_beta   90.00
_cell.angle_gamma   90.00
#
_symmetry.space_group_name_H-M   'P 1'
#
loop_
_entity.id
_entity.type
_entity.pdbx_description
1 polymer ?
#
loop_
_entity_poly.entity_id
_entity_poly.type
_entity_poly.pdbx_seq_one_letter_code
_entity_poly.pdbx_strand_id
1 'polypeptide(L)'
;DIGKMAKSEYFIENQYGGKNRHDNITHTMSARIIRAHVNEGLRLAHENGLPKIVSDFIPMHHGTTRVEYFYRMALKEAEETGAKVDESAFRYPGPKPNTKETGILMICEAVEAAVRSIKEPDIFKIEAMIDKIIQQRIEDGQLSECPLTLDELNRIKGTVDGTSGMLPVLRGIYHIRVEYPDDPQKPSA
;
A
#
# COMPACT_ATOMS: atom_id res chain seq x y z
N ASP A 1 5.07 -4.43 8.42
CA ASP A 1 4.00 -3.62 9.07
C ASP A 1 4.02 -3.57 10.61
N ILE A 2 4.85 -4.37 11.27
CA ILE A 2 4.90 -4.41 12.75
C ILE A 2 5.14 -3.02 13.37
N GLY A 3 5.88 -2.14 12.70
CA GLY A 3 6.14 -0.78 13.15
C GLY A 3 4.91 0.14 13.23
N LYS A 4 3.78 -0.23 12.61
CA LYS A 4 2.51 0.49 12.75
C LYS A 4 1.98 0.49 14.19
N MET A 5 2.40 -0.49 14.99
CA MET A 5 1.98 -0.61 16.40
C MET A 5 2.37 0.61 17.24
N ALA A 6 3.47 1.29 16.93
CA ALA A 6 3.94 2.45 17.68
C ALA A 6 2.99 3.66 17.62
N LYS A 7 2.18 3.75 16.55
CA LYS A 7 1.19 4.82 16.32
C LYS A 7 -0.04 4.27 15.60
N SER A 8 -0.58 3.18 16.11
CA SER A 8 -1.62 2.39 15.45
C SER A 8 -2.86 3.20 15.04
N GLU A 9 -3.21 4.23 15.81
CA GLU A 9 -4.36 5.10 15.59
C GLU A 9 -4.28 5.98 14.32
N TYR A 10 -3.10 6.06 13.69
CA TYR A 10 -2.91 6.77 12.41
C TYR A 10 -3.10 5.86 11.20
N PHE A 11 -3.24 4.56 11.38
CA PHE A 11 -3.41 3.62 10.27
C PHE A 11 -4.87 3.20 10.16
N ILE A 12 -5.39 3.26 8.92
CA ILE A 12 -6.82 3.09 8.62
C ILE A 12 -7.40 1.78 9.13
N GLU A 13 -6.59 0.72 9.13
CA GLU A 13 -6.98 -0.60 9.65
C GLU A 13 -7.28 -0.61 11.16
N ASN A 14 -6.85 0.43 11.88
CA ASN A 14 -7.06 0.58 13.33
C ASN A 14 -7.99 1.75 13.68
N GLN A 15 -8.63 2.38 12.69
CA GLN A 15 -9.57 3.48 12.91
C GLN A 15 -11.00 2.95 12.92
N TYR A 16 -11.54 2.72 14.10
CA TYR A 16 -12.93 2.27 14.30
C TYR A 16 -13.85 3.46 14.57
N GLY A 17 -14.45 4.03 13.50
CA GLY A 17 -15.58 4.98 13.63
C GLY A 17 -15.29 6.34 14.30
N GLY A 18 -14.03 6.74 14.46
CA GLY A 18 -13.63 8.02 15.04
C GLY A 18 -13.24 9.06 13.98
N LYS A 19 -12.93 10.31 14.45
CA LYS A 19 -12.30 11.33 13.59
C LYS A 19 -10.94 10.82 13.12
N ASN A 20 -10.65 10.96 11.83
CA ASN A 20 -9.35 10.62 11.28
C ASN A 20 -8.28 11.51 11.91
N ARG A 21 -7.26 10.91 12.53
CA ARG A 21 -6.16 11.63 13.18
C ARG A 21 -5.38 12.53 12.20
N HIS A 22 -5.43 12.20 10.92
CA HIS A 22 -4.78 12.98 9.87
C HIS A 22 -5.49 14.31 9.55
N ASP A 23 -6.75 14.48 9.94
CA ASP A 23 -7.53 15.70 9.65
C ASP A 23 -7.00 16.96 10.38
N ASN A 24 -6.21 16.78 11.44
CA ASN A 24 -5.71 17.87 12.27
C ASN A 24 -4.21 18.15 12.10
N ILE A 25 -3.55 17.56 11.11
CA ILE A 25 -2.11 17.72 10.84
C ILE A 25 -1.87 17.94 9.36
N THR A 26 -0.73 18.52 9.01
CA THR A 26 -0.36 18.75 7.61
C THR A 26 -0.17 17.44 6.85
N HIS A 27 -0.37 17.47 5.53
CA HIS A 27 -0.18 16.31 4.68
C HIS A 27 1.26 15.78 4.72
N THR A 28 2.24 16.66 4.85
CA THR A 28 3.66 16.28 5.05
C THR A 28 3.88 15.56 6.38
N MET A 29 3.25 16.02 7.47
CA MET A 29 3.32 15.34 8.76
C MET A 29 2.65 13.98 8.70
N SER A 30 1.49 13.88 8.05
CA SER A 30 0.80 12.62 7.80
C SER A 30 1.70 11.61 7.07
N ALA A 31 2.32 12.03 5.98
CA ALA A 31 3.26 11.19 5.23
C ALA A 31 4.47 10.77 6.09
N ARG A 32 5.01 11.67 6.91
CA ARG A 32 6.10 11.36 7.84
C ARG A 32 5.70 10.29 8.86
N ILE A 33 4.49 10.39 9.43
CA ILE A 33 3.98 9.39 10.39
C ILE A 33 3.82 8.03 9.71
N ILE A 34 3.21 8.01 8.52
CA ILE A 34 3.03 6.77 7.76
C ILE A 34 4.38 6.13 7.45
N ARG A 35 5.34 6.87 6.92
CA ARG A 35 6.68 6.34 6.60
C ARG A 35 7.47 5.85 7.82
N ALA A 36 7.20 6.43 8.99
CA ALA A 36 7.94 6.09 10.21
C ALA A 36 7.79 4.61 10.63
N HIS A 37 6.69 3.92 10.20
CA HIS A 37 6.51 2.52 10.54
C HIS A 37 7.63 1.61 10.00
N VAL A 38 8.26 1.98 8.89
CA VAL A 38 9.39 1.23 8.32
C VAL A 38 10.58 1.25 9.28
N ASN A 39 10.97 2.44 9.74
CA ASN A 39 12.09 2.58 10.69
C ASN A 39 11.78 1.91 12.02
N GLU A 40 10.55 2.05 12.51
CA GLU A 40 10.12 1.42 13.75
C GLU A 40 10.09 -0.11 13.63
N GLY A 41 9.64 -0.62 12.48
CA GLY A 41 9.69 -2.05 12.17
C GLY A 41 11.13 -2.59 12.13
N LEU A 42 12.06 -1.86 11.52
CA LEU A 42 13.49 -2.22 11.50
C LEU A 42 14.10 -2.24 12.90
N ARG A 43 13.76 -1.23 13.74
CA ARG A 43 14.20 -1.19 15.13
C ARG A 43 13.74 -2.43 15.89
N LEU A 44 12.45 -2.76 15.79
CA LEU A 44 11.87 -3.94 16.42
C LEU A 44 12.50 -5.24 15.91
N ALA A 45 12.74 -5.35 14.60
CA ALA A 45 13.40 -6.52 14.01
C ALA A 45 14.82 -6.70 14.55
N HIS A 46 15.58 -5.61 14.66
CA HIS A 46 16.94 -5.63 15.21
C HIS A 46 16.95 -6.02 16.71
N GLU A 47 16.08 -5.41 17.52
CA GLU A 47 15.96 -5.69 18.96
C GLU A 47 15.58 -7.15 19.26
N ASN A 48 14.82 -7.77 18.34
CA ASN A 48 14.40 -9.16 18.48
C ASN A 48 15.27 -10.15 17.69
N GLY A 49 16.40 -9.72 17.14
CA GLY A 49 17.36 -10.57 16.46
C GLY A 49 16.83 -11.23 15.19
N LEU A 50 15.89 -10.57 14.46
CA LEU A 50 15.40 -11.11 13.19
C LEU A 50 16.54 -11.23 12.17
N PRO A 51 16.66 -12.39 11.49
CA PRO A 51 17.63 -12.53 10.41
C PRO A 51 17.45 -11.45 9.32
N LYS A 52 18.57 -10.99 8.76
CA LYS A 52 18.56 -9.94 7.72
C LYS A 52 17.64 -10.29 6.57
N ILE A 53 17.62 -11.53 6.09
CA ILE A 53 16.77 -12.00 5.01
C ILE A 53 15.26 -11.79 5.28
N VAL A 54 14.84 -11.78 6.55
CA VAL A 54 13.45 -11.49 6.95
C VAL A 54 13.25 -10.01 7.16
N SER A 55 14.19 -9.32 7.83
CA SER A 55 14.07 -7.90 8.11
C SER A 55 14.16 -7.02 6.85
N ASP A 56 14.79 -7.48 5.78
CA ASP A 56 14.85 -6.78 4.49
C ASP A 56 13.46 -6.55 3.87
N PHE A 57 12.48 -7.39 4.16
CA PHE A 57 11.10 -7.17 3.73
C PHE A 57 10.49 -5.89 4.32
N ILE A 58 10.95 -5.43 5.50
CA ILE A 58 10.39 -4.27 6.18
C ILE A 58 10.58 -2.97 5.38
N PRO A 59 11.79 -2.60 4.91
CA PRO A 59 11.95 -1.41 4.10
C PRO A 59 11.55 -1.65 2.63
N MET A 60 11.72 -2.86 2.11
CA MET A 60 11.58 -3.15 0.69
C MET A 60 10.12 -3.28 0.23
N HIS A 61 9.15 -3.56 1.13
CA HIS A 61 7.75 -3.66 0.71
C HIS A 61 7.17 -2.33 0.23
N HIS A 62 7.74 -1.21 0.65
CA HIS A 62 7.42 0.10 0.11
C HIS A 62 8.51 0.65 -0.82
N GLY A 63 9.76 0.17 -0.70
CA GLY A 63 10.89 0.68 -1.48
C GLY A 63 11.06 2.19 -1.34
N THR A 64 11.09 2.90 -2.46
CA THR A 64 11.10 4.37 -2.53
C THR A 64 9.79 4.95 -3.08
N THR A 65 8.70 4.20 -2.99
CA THR A 65 7.38 4.66 -3.44
C THR A 65 6.92 5.89 -2.67
N ARG A 66 5.93 6.57 -3.20
CA ARG A 66 5.35 7.76 -2.62
C ARG A 66 4.10 7.43 -1.81
N VAL A 67 3.91 8.10 -0.69
CA VAL A 67 2.65 8.08 0.07
C VAL A 67 1.62 8.89 -0.72
N GLU A 68 1.05 8.26 -1.75
CA GLU A 68 0.34 8.89 -2.86
C GLU A 68 -0.84 9.74 -2.42
N TYR A 69 -1.65 9.25 -1.48
CA TYR A 69 -2.83 9.97 -1.00
C TYR A 69 -2.46 11.36 -0.45
N PHE A 70 -1.52 11.42 0.49
CA PHE A 70 -1.12 12.68 1.12
C PHE A 70 -0.34 13.58 0.18
N TYR A 71 0.40 13.02 -0.77
CA TYR A 71 1.05 13.82 -1.80
C TYR A 71 0.04 14.53 -2.71
N ARG A 72 -1.00 13.83 -3.16
CA ARG A 72 -2.07 14.42 -3.98
C ARG A 72 -2.86 15.48 -3.21
N MET A 73 -3.11 15.26 -1.92
CA MET A 73 -3.77 16.25 -1.07
C MET A 73 -2.89 17.51 -0.91
N ALA A 74 -1.57 17.34 -0.74
CA ALA A 74 -0.65 18.46 -0.67
C ALA A 74 -0.56 19.24 -2.00
N LEU A 75 -0.58 18.55 -3.14
CA LEU A 75 -0.63 19.21 -4.45
C LEU A 75 -1.90 20.04 -4.61
N LYS A 76 -3.05 19.49 -4.24
CA LYS A 76 -4.33 20.22 -4.30
C LYS A 76 -4.32 21.47 -3.43
N GLU A 77 -3.82 21.36 -2.20
CA GLU A 77 -3.67 22.51 -1.30
C GLU A 77 -2.69 23.56 -1.88
N ALA A 78 -1.62 23.10 -2.53
CA ALA A 78 -0.64 23.97 -3.17
C ALA A 78 -1.21 24.73 -4.38
N GLU A 79 -2.14 24.16 -5.13
CA GLU A 79 -2.86 24.85 -6.23
C GLU A 79 -3.64 26.07 -5.71
N GLU A 80 -4.22 25.96 -4.49
CA GLU A 80 -4.99 27.03 -3.87
C GLU A 80 -4.09 28.10 -3.21
N THR A 81 -2.96 27.69 -2.65
CA THR A 81 -2.09 28.57 -1.85
C THR A 81 -0.86 29.10 -2.58
N GLY A 82 -0.53 28.54 -3.76
CA GLY A 82 0.71 28.83 -4.48
C GLY A 82 1.98 28.23 -3.83
N ALA A 83 1.83 27.37 -2.85
CA ALA A 83 2.95 26.72 -2.16
C ALA A 83 3.68 25.72 -3.08
N LYS A 84 4.96 25.45 -2.78
CA LYS A 84 5.70 24.37 -3.47
C LYS A 84 5.64 23.11 -2.63
N VAL A 85 5.35 21.96 -3.29
CA VAL A 85 5.36 20.64 -2.66
C VAL A 85 6.68 19.95 -2.98
N ASP A 86 7.43 19.58 -1.95
CA ASP A 86 8.62 18.75 -2.10
C ASP A 86 8.21 17.28 -2.10
N GLU A 87 8.27 16.64 -3.26
CA GLU A 87 7.94 15.22 -3.43
C GLU A 87 8.76 14.30 -2.52
N SER A 88 10.03 14.64 -2.25
CA SER A 88 10.92 13.83 -1.43
C SER A 88 10.39 13.63 0.00
N ALA A 89 9.64 14.60 0.51
CA ALA A 89 9.00 14.54 1.82
C ALA A 89 7.90 13.46 1.90
N PHE A 90 7.44 12.96 0.76
CA PHE A 90 6.38 11.94 0.67
C PHE A 90 6.90 10.57 0.23
N ARG A 91 8.18 10.44 -0.15
CA ARG A 91 8.75 9.15 -0.56
C ARG A 91 9.30 8.35 0.61
N TYR A 92 9.09 7.04 0.58
CA TYR A 92 9.73 6.12 1.50
C TYR A 92 11.26 6.12 1.31
N PRO A 93 12.05 5.81 2.36
CA PRO A 93 13.51 5.93 2.30
C PRO A 93 14.20 4.83 1.50
N GLY A 94 13.51 3.75 1.18
CA GLY A 94 14.08 2.57 0.54
C GLY A 94 14.75 1.62 1.55
N PRO A 95 15.56 0.65 1.06
CA PRO A 95 15.92 0.44 -0.34
C PRO A 95 14.77 -0.12 -1.19
N LYS A 96 14.95 -0.09 -2.53
CA LYS A 96 14.06 -0.78 -3.46
C LYS A 96 14.16 -2.29 -3.29
N PRO A 97 13.12 -3.07 -3.69
CA PRO A 97 13.21 -4.52 -3.75
C PRO A 97 14.39 -4.98 -4.63
N ASN A 98 15.19 -5.91 -4.12
CA ASN A 98 16.33 -6.47 -4.84
C ASN A 98 16.33 -7.99 -4.93
N THR A 99 15.27 -8.63 -4.43
CA THR A 99 15.00 -10.06 -4.61
C THR A 99 13.59 -10.24 -5.19
N LYS A 100 13.31 -11.41 -5.78
CA LYS A 100 11.97 -11.71 -6.30
C LYS A 100 10.91 -11.67 -5.19
N GLU A 101 11.25 -12.22 -4.02
CA GLU A 101 10.36 -12.31 -2.87
C GLU A 101 9.97 -10.93 -2.34
N THR A 102 10.93 -10.00 -2.23
CA THR A 102 10.64 -8.62 -1.79
C THR A 102 9.86 -7.84 -2.84
N GLY A 103 10.11 -8.09 -4.14
CA GLY A 103 9.33 -7.52 -5.24
C GLY A 103 7.88 -8.04 -5.27
N ILE A 104 7.70 -9.34 -5.06
CA ILE A 104 6.36 -9.96 -4.94
C ILE A 104 5.59 -9.34 -3.78
N LEU A 105 6.22 -9.21 -2.60
CA LEU A 105 5.54 -8.61 -1.45
C LEU A 105 5.13 -7.16 -1.73
N MET A 106 6.01 -6.34 -2.33
CA MET A 106 5.67 -4.97 -2.71
C MET A 106 4.44 -4.90 -3.61
N ILE A 107 4.34 -5.80 -4.60
CA ILE A 107 3.20 -5.83 -5.52
C ILE A 107 1.93 -6.28 -4.77
N CYS A 108 2.01 -7.36 -4.01
CA CYS A 108 0.86 -7.93 -3.31
C CYS A 108 0.26 -6.96 -2.28
N GLU A 109 1.10 -6.29 -1.49
CA GLU A 109 0.67 -5.30 -0.51
C GLU A 109 0.00 -4.10 -1.17
N ALA A 110 0.62 -3.56 -2.23
CA ALA A 110 0.06 -2.43 -2.95
C ALA A 110 -1.27 -2.77 -3.64
N VAL A 111 -1.39 -3.97 -4.21
CA VAL A 111 -2.62 -4.46 -4.83
C VAL A 111 -3.71 -4.66 -3.77
N GLU A 112 -3.39 -5.29 -2.63
CA GLU A 112 -4.34 -5.51 -1.55
C GLU A 112 -4.95 -4.18 -1.06
N ALA A 113 -4.09 -3.20 -0.76
CA ALA A 113 -4.51 -1.89 -0.31
C ALA A 113 -5.36 -1.14 -1.37
N ALA A 114 -4.98 -1.23 -2.65
CA ALA A 114 -5.70 -0.56 -3.73
C ALA A 114 -7.07 -1.21 -4.01
N VAL A 115 -7.13 -2.54 -4.05
CA VAL A 115 -8.37 -3.27 -4.30
C VAL A 115 -9.37 -3.08 -3.17
N ARG A 116 -8.92 -2.96 -1.92
CA ARG A 116 -9.79 -2.64 -0.76
C ARG A 116 -10.51 -1.30 -0.94
N SER A 117 -9.94 -0.36 -1.69
CA SER A 117 -10.55 0.96 -1.95
C SER A 117 -11.58 0.98 -3.08
N ILE A 118 -11.74 -0.12 -3.83
CA ILE A 118 -12.68 -0.18 -4.95
C ILE A 118 -14.11 -0.23 -4.41
N LYS A 119 -14.91 0.77 -4.81
CA LYS A 119 -16.36 0.73 -4.58
C LYS A 119 -16.97 -0.26 -5.56
N GLU A 120 -17.77 -1.21 -5.04
CA GLU A 120 -18.41 -2.26 -5.84
C GLU A 120 -17.38 -3.04 -6.69
N PRO A 121 -16.49 -3.82 -6.05
CA PRO A 121 -15.46 -4.57 -6.75
C PRO A 121 -16.09 -5.67 -7.63
N ASP A 122 -15.64 -5.74 -8.85
CA ASP A 122 -15.87 -6.85 -9.78
C ASP A 122 -14.53 -7.34 -10.32
N ILE A 123 -14.54 -8.51 -10.97
CA ILE A 123 -13.28 -9.15 -11.41
C ILE A 123 -12.51 -8.29 -12.41
N PHE A 124 -13.19 -7.54 -13.27
CA PHE A 124 -12.55 -6.69 -14.28
C PHE A 124 -11.91 -5.45 -13.64
N LYS A 125 -12.58 -4.85 -12.65
CA LYS A 125 -12.01 -3.73 -11.88
C LYS A 125 -10.79 -4.17 -11.06
N ILE A 126 -10.84 -5.38 -10.49
CA ILE A 126 -9.71 -5.96 -9.76
C ILE A 126 -8.55 -6.21 -10.71
N GLU A 127 -8.79 -6.83 -11.87
CA GLU A 127 -7.76 -7.08 -12.88
C GLU A 127 -7.12 -5.78 -13.36
N ALA A 128 -7.91 -4.79 -13.73
CA ALA A 128 -7.43 -3.47 -14.14
C ALA A 128 -6.60 -2.78 -13.04
N MET A 129 -6.97 -2.96 -11.76
CA MET A 129 -6.22 -2.41 -10.63
C MET A 129 -4.86 -3.11 -10.47
N ILE A 130 -4.80 -4.44 -10.62
CA ILE A 130 -3.54 -5.19 -10.58
C ILE A 130 -2.60 -4.69 -11.68
N ASP A 131 -3.10 -4.62 -12.93
CA ASP A 131 -2.31 -4.14 -14.06
C ASP A 131 -1.78 -2.73 -13.83
N LYS A 132 -2.63 -1.83 -13.33
CA LYS A 132 -2.26 -0.47 -13.00
C LYS A 132 -1.16 -0.41 -11.94
N ILE A 133 -1.25 -1.20 -10.88
CA ILE A 133 -0.24 -1.22 -9.81
C ILE A 133 1.09 -1.75 -10.33
N ILE A 134 1.09 -2.86 -11.07
CA ILE A 134 2.31 -3.42 -11.66
C ILE A 134 2.97 -2.39 -12.58
N GLN A 135 2.20 -1.78 -13.47
CA GLN A 135 2.69 -0.76 -14.39
C GLN A 135 3.29 0.44 -13.64
N GLN A 136 2.61 0.95 -12.63
CA GLN A 136 3.12 2.05 -11.80
C GLN A 136 4.44 1.70 -11.09
N ARG A 137 4.62 0.46 -10.61
CA ARG A 137 5.87 0.03 -9.99
C ARG A 137 7.01 -0.03 -11.00
N ILE A 138 6.73 -0.43 -12.25
CA ILE A 138 7.71 -0.43 -13.34
C ILE A 138 8.08 1.01 -13.72
N GLU A 139 7.10 1.87 -13.96
CA GLU A 139 7.32 3.27 -14.38
C GLU A 139 8.06 4.10 -13.33
N ASP A 140 7.74 3.91 -12.04
CA ASP A 140 8.46 4.55 -10.91
C ASP A 140 9.82 3.89 -10.63
N GLY A 141 10.22 2.90 -11.43
CA GLY A 141 11.50 2.20 -11.33
C GLY A 141 11.68 1.43 -10.01
N GLN A 142 10.59 1.05 -9.36
CA GLN A 142 10.65 0.35 -8.08
C GLN A 142 11.19 -1.07 -8.21
N LEU A 143 10.98 -1.69 -9.37
CA LEU A 143 11.45 -3.06 -9.67
C LEU A 143 12.79 -3.09 -10.43
N SER A 144 13.49 -1.96 -10.57
CA SER A 144 14.71 -1.86 -11.37
C SER A 144 15.88 -2.70 -10.84
N GLU A 145 15.88 -3.01 -9.54
CA GLU A 145 16.90 -3.85 -8.89
C GLU A 145 16.40 -5.28 -8.62
N CYS A 146 15.14 -5.54 -8.95
CA CYS A 146 14.47 -6.81 -8.68
C CYS A 146 14.57 -7.73 -9.92
N PRO A 147 15.06 -8.98 -9.78
CA PRO A 147 15.26 -9.89 -10.92
C PRO A 147 13.95 -10.58 -11.36
N LEU A 148 12.82 -9.89 -11.32
CA LEU A 148 11.54 -10.36 -11.85
C LEU A 148 11.48 -10.16 -13.36
N THR A 149 11.08 -11.19 -14.08
CA THR A 149 10.81 -11.14 -15.52
C THR A 149 9.35 -10.72 -15.78
N LEU A 150 9.05 -10.28 -17.00
CA LEU A 150 7.68 -9.98 -17.41
C LEU A 150 6.77 -11.22 -17.35
N ASP A 151 7.29 -12.42 -17.66
CA ASP A 151 6.56 -13.67 -17.52
C ASP A 151 6.17 -13.93 -16.05
N GLU A 152 7.12 -13.73 -15.13
CA GLU A 152 6.86 -13.89 -13.70
C GLU A 152 5.84 -12.86 -13.17
N LEU A 153 5.88 -11.62 -13.66
CA LEU A 153 4.85 -10.63 -13.33
C LEU A 153 3.46 -11.06 -13.80
N ASN A 154 3.34 -11.62 -15.00
CA ASN A 154 2.08 -12.18 -15.49
C ASN A 154 1.61 -13.38 -14.65
N ARG A 155 2.53 -14.24 -14.20
CA ARG A 155 2.21 -15.36 -13.29
C ARG A 155 1.79 -14.89 -11.90
N ILE A 156 2.40 -13.82 -11.37
CA ILE A 156 2.01 -13.18 -10.11
C ILE A 156 0.59 -12.62 -10.23
N LYS A 157 0.27 -11.94 -11.33
CA LYS A 157 -1.08 -11.46 -11.61
C LYS A 157 -2.09 -12.61 -11.65
N GLY A 158 -1.79 -13.66 -12.40
CA GLY A 158 -2.69 -14.77 -12.68
C GLY A 158 -3.72 -14.42 -13.75
N THR A 159 -4.68 -15.32 -13.95
CA THR A 159 -5.78 -15.14 -14.91
C THR A 159 -7.14 -15.32 -14.23
N VAL A 160 -8.20 -14.76 -14.82
CA VAL A 160 -9.57 -14.82 -14.29
C VAL A 160 -10.03 -16.24 -13.99
N ASP A 161 -9.75 -17.17 -14.92
CA ASP A 161 -10.15 -18.57 -14.81
C ASP A 161 -9.03 -19.46 -14.23
N GLY A 162 -7.93 -18.85 -13.81
CA GLY A 162 -6.77 -19.52 -13.24
C GLY A 162 -6.99 -19.99 -11.80
N THR A 163 -6.05 -20.81 -11.34
CA THR A 163 -6.00 -21.31 -9.95
C THR A 163 -4.82 -20.74 -9.16
N SER A 164 -3.96 -19.96 -9.80
CA SER A 164 -2.75 -19.35 -9.19
C SER A 164 -2.61 -17.88 -9.55
N GLY A 165 -1.89 -17.16 -8.72
CA GLY A 165 -1.70 -15.69 -8.83
C GLY A 165 -2.69 -14.91 -7.98
N MET A 166 -2.56 -13.58 -8.01
CA MET A 166 -3.36 -12.68 -7.17
C MET A 166 -4.85 -12.67 -7.57
N LEU A 167 -5.14 -12.72 -8.86
CA LEU A 167 -6.49 -12.53 -9.38
C LEU A 167 -7.49 -13.60 -8.88
N PRO A 168 -7.18 -14.92 -8.91
CA PRO A 168 -8.06 -15.92 -8.31
C PRO A 168 -8.23 -15.78 -6.80
N VAL A 169 -7.17 -15.39 -6.08
CA VAL A 169 -7.21 -15.17 -4.62
C VAL A 169 -8.14 -14.01 -4.30
N LEU A 170 -7.97 -12.88 -4.95
CA LEU A 170 -8.78 -11.68 -4.72
C LEU A 170 -10.25 -11.92 -5.10
N ARG A 171 -10.51 -12.63 -6.21
CA ARG A 171 -11.87 -13.06 -6.57
C ARG A 171 -12.53 -13.85 -5.44
N GLY A 172 -11.80 -14.77 -4.81
CA GLY A 172 -12.32 -15.56 -3.69
C GLY A 172 -12.63 -14.72 -2.45
N ILE A 173 -11.76 -13.79 -2.11
CA ILE A 173 -11.92 -12.91 -0.95
C ILE A 173 -13.16 -12.00 -1.09
N TYR A 174 -13.42 -11.47 -2.29
CA TYR A 174 -14.55 -10.57 -2.51
C TYR A 174 -15.90 -11.27 -2.65
N HIS A 175 -15.92 -12.59 -2.83
CA HIS A 175 -17.15 -13.38 -2.69
C HIS A 175 -17.52 -13.65 -1.23
N ILE A 176 -16.60 -13.54 -0.30
CA ILE A 176 -16.86 -13.58 1.15
C ILE A 176 -17.09 -12.13 1.60
N ARG A 177 -18.21 -11.53 1.21
CA ARG A 177 -18.66 -10.29 1.84
C ARG A 177 -19.01 -10.61 3.29
N VAL A 178 -18.24 -10.03 4.20
CA VAL A 178 -18.75 -9.80 5.56
C VAL A 178 -19.77 -8.69 5.42
N GLU A 179 -21.05 -9.02 5.43
CA GLU A 179 -22.12 -8.04 5.58
C GLU A 179 -21.95 -7.43 6.98
N TYR A 180 -21.42 -6.23 7.03
CA TYR A 180 -21.53 -5.45 8.24
C TYR A 180 -23.01 -5.10 8.45
N PRO A 181 -23.54 -5.15 9.69
CA PRO A 181 -24.89 -4.68 9.98
C PRO A 181 -25.08 -3.29 9.39
N ASP A 182 -26.21 -3.04 8.78
CA ASP A 182 -26.55 -1.77 8.15
C ASP A 182 -26.16 -0.61 9.05
N ASP A 183 -25.43 0.35 8.49
CA ASP A 183 -25.10 1.60 9.17
C ASP A 183 -26.40 2.31 9.50
N PRO A 184 -26.78 2.46 10.80
CA PRO A 184 -28.03 3.09 11.20
C PRO A 184 -28.16 4.56 10.78
N GLN A 185 -27.12 5.13 10.11
CA GLN A 185 -27.12 6.49 9.60
C GLN A 185 -27.29 6.58 8.07
N LYS A 186 -27.48 5.45 7.37
CA LYS A 186 -27.76 5.47 5.93
C LYS A 186 -29.25 5.58 5.71
N PRO A 187 -29.78 6.67 5.11
CA PRO A 187 -31.20 6.74 4.77
C PRO A 187 -31.55 5.58 3.84
N SER A 188 -32.59 4.83 4.19
CA SER A 188 -33.22 3.83 3.33
C SER A 188 -33.59 4.46 1.99
N ALA A 189 -33.12 3.86 0.89
CA ALA A 189 -33.44 4.25 -0.49
C ALA A 189 -34.91 4.00 -0.80
#